data_7a17fe25bc2f9f450a8bbb4ef7115592
#
_entry.id   7a17fe25bc2f9f450a8bbb4ef7115592
#
_cell.length_a   1.000
_cell.length_b   1.000
_cell.length_c   1.000
_cell.angle_alpha   90.00
_cell.angle_beta   90.00
_cell.angle_gamma   90.00
#
_symmetry.space_group_name_H-M   'P 1'
#
loop_
_entity.id
_entity.type
_entity.pdbx_description
1 polymer ?
#
loop_
_entity_poly.entity_id
_entity_poly.type
_entity_poly.pdbx_seq_one_letter_code
_entity_poly.pdbx_strand_id
1 'polypeptide(L)'
;ALSRRMGQGERNFELYKAFDDRMKKEYGYVFYPEAYAELQALCNDCFPTDEAFYEKAKDMNKTLMQLDGKDFPQAEFAYYIQRCPFSTKTYAGDFMQEVYDLFIRDIVTTAERKNLETKHPEIPHLMQEYRDGILLFEVSNREIWSKPSAQQKVLEAKWIADLNKKYPVTVNWKLLKKLKK
;
A
#
# COMPACT_ATOMS: atom_id res chain seq x y z
N ALA A 1 -16.16 -17.02 -2.60
CA ALA A 1 -16.14 -17.69 -1.28
C ALA A 1 -14.75 -18.19 -0.88
N LEU A 2 -13.92 -18.73 -1.76
CA LEU A 2 -12.55 -19.18 -1.49
C LEU A 2 -11.59 -18.03 -1.16
N SER A 3 -11.66 -16.92 -1.88
CA SER A 3 -10.83 -15.72 -1.67
C SER A 3 -11.04 -15.11 -0.28
N ARG A 4 -12.27 -15.16 0.24
CA ARG A 4 -12.61 -14.65 1.58
C ARG A 4 -12.13 -15.59 2.71
N ARG A 5 -12.06 -16.90 2.47
CA ARG A 5 -11.51 -17.89 3.42
C ARG A 5 -9.98 -17.89 3.47
N MET A 6 -9.32 -17.58 2.36
CA MET A 6 -7.86 -17.46 2.31
C MET A 6 -7.34 -16.19 2.98
N GLY A 7 -8.18 -15.15 3.14
CA GLY A 7 -7.79 -13.87 3.78
C GLY A 7 -7.81 -13.85 5.31
N GLN A 8 -8.27 -14.91 5.97
CA GLN A 8 -8.48 -14.92 7.44
C GLN A 8 -7.81 -16.11 8.17
N GLY A 9 -6.90 -16.84 7.53
CA GLY A 9 -6.28 -18.03 8.11
C GLY A 9 -4.87 -17.79 8.68
N GLU A 10 -4.43 -18.69 9.57
CA GLU A 10 -3.05 -18.77 10.12
C GLU A 10 -1.96 -18.57 9.05
N ARG A 11 -2.20 -19.07 7.85
CA ARG A 11 -1.28 -18.96 6.72
C ARG A 11 -1.02 -17.52 6.28
N ASN A 12 -2.02 -16.65 6.36
CA ASN A 12 -1.84 -15.23 6.05
C ASN A 12 -1.08 -14.51 7.15
N PHE A 13 -1.32 -14.89 8.40
CA PHE A 13 -0.56 -14.34 9.53
C PHE A 13 0.94 -14.67 9.39
N GLU A 14 1.28 -15.92 9.05
CA GLU A 14 2.66 -16.33 8.81
C GLU A 14 3.30 -15.58 7.62
N LEU A 15 2.53 -15.37 6.54
CA LEU A 15 3.01 -14.61 5.38
C LEU A 15 3.29 -13.14 5.72
N TYR A 16 2.38 -12.49 6.46
CA TYR A 16 2.60 -11.11 6.90
C TYR A 16 3.77 -11.00 7.86
N LYS A 17 3.90 -11.92 8.80
CA LYS A 17 5.03 -11.96 9.71
C LYS A 17 6.37 -12.15 8.96
N ALA A 18 6.42 -13.10 8.03
CA ALA A 18 7.61 -13.34 7.22
C ALA A 18 7.97 -12.11 6.34
N PHE A 19 6.96 -11.41 5.82
CA PHE A 19 7.16 -10.16 5.10
C PHE A 19 7.73 -9.08 6.03
N ASP A 20 7.10 -8.84 7.18
CA ASP A 20 7.53 -7.85 8.16
C ASP A 20 8.97 -8.12 8.62
N ASP A 21 9.31 -9.38 8.94
CA ASP A 21 10.66 -9.77 9.39
C ASP A 21 11.71 -9.56 8.29
N ARG A 22 11.38 -9.85 7.04
CA ARG A 22 12.25 -9.61 5.89
C ARG A 22 12.50 -8.12 5.71
N MET A 23 11.44 -7.30 5.74
CA MET A 23 11.53 -5.86 5.55
C MET A 23 12.24 -5.17 6.71
N LYS A 24 11.98 -5.58 7.95
CA LYS A 24 12.73 -5.11 9.13
C LYS A 24 14.23 -5.32 8.95
N LYS A 25 14.63 -6.48 8.45
CA LYS A 25 16.05 -6.79 8.19
C LYS A 25 16.60 -5.95 7.04
N GLU A 26 15.85 -5.80 5.97
CA GLU A 26 16.27 -5.06 4.77
C GLU A 26 16.43 -3.56 5.03
N TYR A 27 15.50 -2.97 5.79
CA TYR A 27 15.49 -1.54 6.11
C TYR A 27 16.20 -1.19 7.42
N GLY A 28 16.94 -2.13 8.01
CA GLY A 28 17.77 -1.86 9.20
C GLY A 28 16.92 -1.43 10.40
N TYR A 29 15.82 -2.15 10.68
CA TYR A 29 14.99 -1.88 11.85
C TYR A 29 15.77 -2.00 13.16
N VAL A 30 15.66 -0.97 14.01
CA VAL A 30 16.19 -0.95 15.36
C VAL A 30 15.07 -0.58 16.33
N PHE A 31 14.93 -1.34 17.40
CA PHE A 31 13.96 -1.09 18.47
C PHE A 31 14.64 -0.60 19.75
N TYR A 32 14.04 0.37 20.41
CA TYR A 32 14.52 0.92 21.67
C TYR A 32 13.58 0.55 22.82
N PRO A 33 13.83 -0.56 23.53
CA PRO A 33 12.92 -1.10 24.55
C PRO A 33 12.69 -0.15 25.71
N GLU A 34 13.66 0.68 26.07
CA GLU A 34 13.54 1.67 27.14
C GLU A 34 12.48 2.73 26.84
N ALA A 35 12.47 3.23 25.59
CA ALA A 35 11.46 4.19 25.16
C ALA A 35 10.06 3.56 25.11
N TYR A 36 9.97 2.28 24.74
CA TYR A 36 8.69 1.54 24.76
C TYR A 36 8.20 1.33 26.20
N ALA A 37 9.08 0.96 27.12
CA ALA A 37 8.75 0.74 28.53
C ALA A 37 8.21 2.02 29.20
N GLU A 38 8.73 3.19 28.83
CA GLU A 38 8.22 4.48 29.32
C GLU A 38 6.77 4.73 28.89
N LEU A 39 6.42 4.42 27.62
CA LEU A 39 5.04 4.50 27.17
C LEU A 39 4.15 3.48 27.89
N GLN A 40 4.65 2.25 28.06
CA GLN A 40 3.96 1.21 28.78
C GLN A 40 3.66 1.58 30.22
N ALA A 41 4.57 2.32 30.87
CA ALA A 41 4.37 2.79 32.25
C ALA A 41 3.16 3.75 32.39
N LEU A 42 2.82 4.51 31.34
CA LEU A 42 1.62 5.35 31.33
C LEU A 42 0.31 4.54 31.42
N CYS A 43 0.35 3.27 30.98
CA CYS A 43 -0.80 2.38 31.02
C CYS A 43 -1.20 1.95 32.45
N ASN A 44 -0.39 2.24 33.45
CA ASN A 44 -0.76 2.03 34.85
C ASN A 44 -1.84 3.02 35.32
N ASP A 45 -1.92 4.19 34.70
CA ASP A 45 -2.82 5.27 35.08
C ASP A 45 -4.06 5.39 34.16
N CYS A 46 -3.88 5.01 32.89
CA CYS A 46 -4.93 5.19 31.87
C CYS A 46 -4.78 4.14 30.76
N PHE A 47 -5.87 3.83 30.10
CA PHE A 47 -5.81 2.92 28.95
C PHE A 47 -5.23 3.64 27.72
N PRO A 48 -4.48 2.97 26.81
CA PRO A 48 -3.81 3.62 25.68
C PRO A 48 -4.72 4.43 24.75
N THR A 49 -5.99 4.08 24.63
CA THR A 49 -6.97 4.82 23.80
C THR A 49 -7.58 6.03 24.50
N ASP A 50 -7.31 6.22 25.79
CA ASP A 50 -7.82 7.37 26.53
C ASP A 50 -7.11 8.65 26.11
N GLU A 51 -7.84 9.75 26.06
CA GLU A 51 -7.27 11.08 25.76
C GLU A 51 -6.14 11.43 26.75
N ALA A 52 -6.29 11.02 28.01
CA ALA A 52 -5.27 11.22 29.05
C ALA A 52 -3.95 10.54 28.73
N PHE A 53 -3.95 9.39 28.07
CA PHE A 53 -2.71 8.74 27.60
C PHE A 53 -2.03 9.59 26.54
N TYR A 54 -2.77 10.04 25.53
CA TYR A 54 -2.24 10.87 24.46
C TYR A 54 -1.66 12.18 25.01
N GLU A 55 -2.38 12.86 25.88
CA GLU A 55 -1.92 14.12 26.48
C GLU A 55 -0.59 13.97 27.25
N LYS A 56 -0.36 12.83 27.89
CA LYS A 56 0.91 12.52 28.56
C LYS A 56 2.02 12.14 27.57
N ALA A 57 1.69 11.50 26.46
CA ALA A 57 2.64 10.92 25.52
C ALA A 57 3.00 11.83 24.33
N LYS A 58 2.18 12.84 24.01
CA LYS A 58 2.35 13.70 22.83
C LYS A 58 3.67 14.49 22.77
N ASP A 59 4.27 14.77 23.93
CA ASP A 59 5.54 15.50 24.05
C ASP A 59 6.76 14.58 24.30
N MET A 60 6.55 13.26 24.29
CA MET A 60 7.62 12.27 24.47
C MET A 60 8.39 12.07 23.17
N ASN A 61 9.63 12.56 23.13
CA ASN A 61 10.42 12.64 21.90
C ASN A 61 11.56 11.62 21.82
N LYS A 62 11.66 10.66 22.76
CA LYS A 62 12.66 9.60 22.63
C LYS A 62 12.34 8.73 21.43
N THR A 63 13.38 8.35 20.70
CA THR A 63 13.25 7.41 19.58
C THR A 63 12.77 6.08 20.09
N LEU A 64 11.60 5.65 19.61
CA LEU A 64 10.98 4.37 19.91
C LEU A 64 11.53 3.27 19.02
N MET A 65 11.70 3.60 17.75
CA MET A 65 12.31 2.72 16.76
C MET A 65 12.95 3.53 15.63
N GLN A 66 13.83 2.88 14.88
CA GLN A 66 14.40 3.40 13.65
C GLN A 66 14.15 2.44 12.49
N LEU A 67 13.84 2.95 11.31
CA LEU A 67 13.68 2.19 10.07
C LEU A 67 14.18 3.03 8.90
N ASP A 68 15.00 2.45 8.03
CA ASP A 68 15.57 3.12 6.84
C ASP A 68 16.27 4.46 7.18
N GLY A 69 16.99 4.48 8.32
CA GLY A 69 17.66 5.67 8.83
C GLY A 69 16.75 6.78 9.37
N LYS A 70 15.42 6.56 9.40
CA LYS A 70 14.44 7.49 9.96
C LYS A 70 14.09 7.08 11.39
N ASP A 71 14.13 8.04 12.29
CA ASP A 71 13.68 7.87 13.68
C ASP A 71 12.17 8.08 13.80
N PHE A 72 11.55 7.23 14.62
CA PHE A 72 10.13 7.29 14.98
C PHE A 72 10.04 7.50 16.49
N PRO A 73 9.65 8.70 16.95
CA PRO A 73 9.55 9.00 18.37
C PRO A 73 8.30 8.38 19.02
N GLN A 74 8.35 8.32 20.35
CA GLN A 74 7.23 7.87 21.19
C GLN A 74 5.92 8.60 20.87
N ALA A 75 5.97 9.92 20.65
CA ALA A 75 4.81 10.75 20.30
C ALA A 75 4.12 10.32 19.00
N GLU A 76 4.91 9.88 17.98
CA GLU A 76 4.34 9.39 16.70
C GLU A 76 3.55 8.09 16.91
N PHE A 77 4.03 7.20 17.77
CA PHE A 77 3.30 5.99 18.12
C PHE A 77 2.06 6.29 18.97
N ALA A 78 2.14 7.21 19.93
CA ALA A 78 1.00 7.65 20.72
C ALA A 78 -0.09 8.26 19.81
N TYR A 79 0.29 9.04 18.82
CA TYR A 79 -0.64 9.57 17.82
C TYR A 79 -1.27 8.44 16.97
N TYR A 80 -0.48 7.42 16.61
CA TYR A 80 -0.99 6.25 15.88
C TYR A 80 -2.04 5.49 16.68
N ILE A 81 -1.82 5.29 17.98
CA ILE A 81 -2.77 4.64 18.90
C ILE A 81 -4.14 5.33 18.86
N GLN A 82 -4.18 6.66 18.89
CA GLN A 82 -5.42 7.44 18.85
C GLN A 82 -6.24 7.22 17.58
N ARG A 83 -5.59 6.81 16.49
CA ARG A 83 -6.20 6.60 15.17
C ARG A 83 -6.41 5.14 14.82
N CYS A 84 -5.96 4.21 15.66
CA CYS A 84 -6.05 2.78 15.43
C CYS A 84 -7.25 2.18 16.16
N PRO A 85 -8.44 2.04 15.51
CA PRO A 85 -9.69 1.67 16.18
C PRO A 85 -9.89 0.15 16.32
N PHE A 86 -8.91 -0.72 15.98
CA PHE A 86 -9.20 -2.12 15.64
C PHE A 86 -8.66 -3.16 16.61
N SER A 87 -8.15 -2.80 17.79
CA SER A 87 -7.79 -3.81 18.77
C SER A 87 -8.99 -4.22 19.60
N THR A 88 -9.18 -5.52 19.76
CA THR A 88 -10.18 -6.12 20.66
C THR A 88 -9.59 -6.46 22.04
N LYS A 89 -8.33 -6.09 22.29
CA LYS A 89 -7.63 -6.40 23.53
C LYS A 89 -8.11 -5.51 24.67
N THR A 90 -8.37 -6.13 25.81
CA THR A 90 -8.84 -5.45 27.02
C THR A 90 -7.71 -5.16 28.02
N TYR A 91 -6.58 -5.85 27.88
CA TYR A 91 -5.39 -5.60 28.69
C TYR A 91 -4.46 -4.63 27.97
N ALA A 92 -4.05 -3.56 28.65
CA ALA A 92 -3.27 -2.48 28.06
C ALA A 92 -1.92 -2.95 27.45
N GLY A 93 -1.24 -3.91 28.08
CA GLY A 93 0.01 -4.48 27.57
C GLY A 93 -0.17 -5.22 26.24
N ASP A 94 -1.19 -6.08 26.16
CA ASP A 94 -1.52 -6.82 24.94
C ASP A 94 -1.98 -5.89 23.83
N PHE A 95 -2.77 -4.85 24.19
CA PHE A 95 -3.19 -3.81 23.27
C PHE A 95 -2.00 -3.05 22.69
N MET A 96 -1.08 -2.59 23.54
CA MET A 96 0.11 -1.87 23.13
C MET A 96 0.97 -2.70 22.18
N GLN A 97 1.15 -3.99 22.47
CA GLN A 97 1.92 -4.89 21.61
C GLN A 97 1.27 -5.07 20.25
N GLU A 98 -0.03 -5.35 20.21
CA GLU A 98 -0.78 -5.55 18.95
C GLU A 98 -0.74 -4.29 18.08
N VAL A 99 -0.97 -3.11 18.69
CA VAL A 99 -0.96 -1.84 17.96
C VAL A 99 0.47 -1.46 17.52
N TYR A 100 1.49 -1.84 18.30
CA TYR A 100 2.87 -1.65 17.91
C TYR A 100 3.25 -2.48 16.68
N ASP A 101 2.80 -3.74 16.62
CA ASP A 101 3.01 -4.60 15.45
C ASP A 101 2.32 -4.05 14.20
N LEU A 102 1.11 -3.48 14.35
CA LEU A 102 0.40 -2.78 13.27
C LEU A 102 1.15 -1.51 12.83
N PHE A 103 1.65 -0.73 13.77
CA PHE A 103 2.43 0.48 13.50
C PHE A 103 3.68 0.17 12.69
N ILE A 104 4.45 -0.84 13.09
CA ILE A 104 5.62 -1.30 12.33
C ILE A 104 5.22 -1.72 10.92
N ARG A 105 4.15 -2.52 10.79
CA ARG A 105 3.66 -3.00 9.49
C ARG A 105 3.32 -1.86 8.54
N ASP A 106 2.64 -0.83 9.03
CA ASP A 106 2.26 0.33 8.23
C ASP A 106 3.48 1.13 7.77
N ILE A 107 4.46 1.29 8.64
CA ILE A 107 5.71 1.99 8.31
C ILE A 107 6.53 1.20 7.31
N VAL A 108 6.71 -0.10 7.53
CA VAL A 108 7.44 -1.00 6.63
C VAL A 108 6.76 -1.05 5.26
N THR A 109 5.44 -1.18 5.22
CA THR A 109 4.68 -1.20 3.97
C THR A 109 4.79 0.13 3.23
N THR A 110 4.84 1.24 3.96
CA THR A 110 5.00 2.58 3.37
C THR A 110 6.41 2.75 2.79
N ALA A 111 7.44 2.29 3.50
CA ALA A 111 8.82 2.30 3.02
C ALA A 111 8.98 1.43 1.76
N GLU A 112 8.45 0.20 1.77
CA GLU A 112 8.48 -0.70 0.62
C GLU A 112 7.74 -0.11 -0.58
N ARG A 113 6.56 0.48 -0.36
CA ARG A 113 5.78 1.13 -1.43
C ARG A 113 6.54 2.29 -2.10
N LYS A 114 7.30 3.08 -1.34
CA LYS A 114 8.13 4.17 -1.88
C LYS A 114 9.27 3.64 -2.74
N ASN A 115 9.83 2.50 -2.36
CA ASN A 115 10.97 1.90 -3.04
C ASN A 115 10.57 0.91 -4.14
N LEU A 116 9.26 0.63 -4.29
CA LEU A 116 8.74 -0.40 -5.19
C LEU A 116 9.16 -0.17 -6.64
N GLU A 117 9.03 1.06 -7.13
CA GLU A 117 9.38 1.39 -8.53
C GLU A 117 10.89 1.30 -8.79
N THR A 118 11.71 1.56 -7.76
CA THR A 118 13.17 1.43 -7.86
C THR A 118 13.60 -0.03 -7.85
N LYS A 119 12.97 -0.86 -7.01
CA LYS A 119 13.26 -2.29 -6.90
C LYS A 119 12.71 -3.09 -8.08
N HIS A 120 11.61 -2.63 -8.66
CA HIS A 120 10.84 -3.29 -9.70
C HIS A 120 10.60 -2.35 -10.88
N PRO A 121 11.59 -2.16 -11.78
CA PRO A 121 11.49 -1.24 -12.91
C PRO A 121 10.35 -1.56 -13.89
N GLU A 122 9.83 -2.79 -13.86
CA GLU A 122 8.66 -3.22 -14.63
C GLU A 122 7.34 -2.61 -14.14
N ILE A 123 7.24 -2.20 -12.88
CA ILE A 123 6.00 -1.68 -12.28
C ILE A 123 5.53 -0.38 -12.94
N PRO A 124 6.37 0.64 -13.18
CA PRO A 124 5.95 1.84 -13.90
C PRO A 124 5.36 1.54 -15.29
N HIS A 125 5.95 0.59 -16.03
CA HIS A 125 5.40 0.17 -17.32
C HIS A 125 4.03 -0.49 -17.18
N LEU A 126 3.89 -1.41 -16.23
CA LEU A 126 2.62 -2.07 -15.95
C LEU A 126 1.54 -1.06 -15.53
N MET A 127 1.88 -0.11 -14.67
CA MET A 127 0.96 0.95 -14.24
C MET A 127 0.54 1.85 -15.41
N GLN A 128 1.47 2.14 -16.33
CA GLN A 128 1.17 2.89 -17.53
C GLN A 128 0.21 2.11 -18.45
N GLU A 129 0.46 0.82 -18.67
CA GLU A 129 -0.44 -0.05 -19.46
C GLU A 129 -1.86 -0.10 -18.87
N TYR A 130 -1.98 -0.22 -17.54
CA TYR A 130 -3.28 -0.18 -16.85
C TYR A 130 -3.98 1.16 -17.03
N ARG A 131 -3.24 2.26 -16.86
CA ARG A 131 -3.76 3.62 -17.07
C ARG A 131 -4.28 3.80 -18.49
N ASP A 132 -3.47 3.43 -19.48
CA ASP A 132 -3.80 3.54 -20.90
C ASP A 132 -5.01 2.66 -21.24
N GLY A 133 -5.10 1.45 -20.68
CA GLY A 133 -6.24 0.56 -20.83
C GLY A 133 -7.52 1.16 -20.26
N ILE A 134 -7.49 1.74 -19.06
CA ILE A 134 -8.65 2.39 -18.43
C ILE A 134 -9.09 3.61 -19.26
N LEU A 135 -8.15 4.44 -19.70
CA LEU A 135 -8.45 5.61 -20.55
C LEU A 135 -9.05 5.19 -21.88
N LEU A 136 -8.47 4.17 -22.53
CA LEU A 136 -9.00 3.64 -23.78
C LEU A 136 -10.41 3.09 -23.61
N PHE A 137 -10.65 2.32 -22.53
CA PHE A 137 -11.97 1.80 -22.20
C PHE A 137 -12.98 2.94 -22.03
N GLU A 138 -12.66 3.95 -21.24
CA GLU A 138 -13.57 5.07 -20.96
C GLU A 138 -13.89 5.87 -22.23
N VAL A 139 -12.87 6.18 -23.03
CA VAL A 139 -13.07 6.89 -24.30
C VAL A 139 -13.88 6.04 -25.28
N SER A 140 -13.57 4.74 -25.41
CA SER A 140 -14.31 3.83 -26.28
C SER A 140 -15.77 3.69 -25.86
N ASN A 141 -16.02 3.61 -24.54
CA ASN A 141 -17.37 3.56 -23.99
C ASN A 141 -18.15 4.84 -24.33
N ARG A 142 -17.55 6.01 -24.10
CA ARG A 142 -18.20 7.30 -24.36
C ARG A 142 -18.48 7.53 -25.84
N GLU A 143 -17.53 7.22 -26.73
CA GLU A 143 -17.62 7.54 -28.14
C GLU A 143 -18.37 6.48 -28.96
N ILE A 144 -18.32 5.20 -28.55
CA ILE A 144 -18.80 4.07 -29.34
C ILE A 144 -19.80 3.21 -28.57
N TRP A 145 -19.38 2.58 -27.46
CA TRP A 145 -20.14 1.49 -26.86
C TRP A 145 -21.41 1.92 -26.13
N SER A 146 -21.49 3.16 -25.66
CA SER A 146 -22.72 3.75 -25.09
C SER A 146 -23.76 4.11 -26.17
N LYS A 147 -23.42 4.04 -27.46
CA LYS A 147 -24.33 4.33 -28.58
C LYS A 147 -25.14 3.10 -28.98
N PRO A 148 -26.27 3.26 -29.69
CA PRO A 148 -27.04 2.14 -30.18
C PRO A 148 -26.20 1.15 -30.99
N SER A 149 -26.37 -0.15 -30.77
CA SER A 149 -25.55 -1.21 -31.38
C SER A 149 -25.44 -1.15 -32.89
N ALA A 150 -26.51 -0.72 -33.56
CA ALA A 150 -26.54 -0.55 -35.02
C ALA A 150 -25.55 0.53 -35.53
N GLN A 151 -25.17 1.48 -34.67
CA GLN A 151 -24.29 2.58 -35.02
C GLN A 151 -22.82 2.31 -34.64
N GLN A 152 -22.57 1.41 -33.69
CA GLN A 152 -21.26 1.18 -33.10
C GLN A 152 -20.17 0.86 -34.15
N LYS A 153 -20.44 -0.06 -35.05
CA LYS A 153 -19.49 -0.45 -36.11
C LYS A 153 -19.09 0.71 -37.04
N VAL A 154 -20.06 1.56 -37.38
CA VAL A 154 -19.80 2.72 -38.24
C VAL A 154 -19.00 3.78 -37.51
N LEU A 155 -19.35 4.04 -36.23
CA LEU A 155 -18.65 4.99 -35.39
C LEU A 155 -17.22 4.53 -35.13
N GLU A 156 -17.00 3.25 -34.86
CA GLU A 156 -15.67 2.67 -34.63
C GLU A 156 -14.80 2.79 -35.87
N ALA A 157 -15.31 2.41 -37.05
CA ALA A 157 -14.58 2.51 -38.31
C ALA A 157 -14.20 3.97 -38.65
N LYS A 158 -15.11 4.91 -38.43
CA LYS A 158 -14.83 6.35 -38.60
C LYS A 158 -13.79 6.82 -37.62
N TRP A 159 -13.91 6.48 -36.34
CA TRP A 159 -12.97 6.88 -35.31
C TRP A 159 -11.56 6.35 -35.56
N ILE A 160 -11.42 5.09 -35.95
CA ILE A 160 -10.12 4.50 -36.32
C ILE A 160 -9.54 5.20 -37.56
N ALA A 161 -10.36 5.53 -38.56
CA ALA A 161 -9.90 6.27 -39.74
C ALA A 161 -9.38 7.68 -39.37
N ASP A 162 -10.11 8.39 -38.50
CA ASP A 162 -9.71 9.72 -38.03
C ASP A 162 -8.42 9.65 -37.21
N LEU A 163 -8.27 8.64 -36.33
CA LEU A 163 -7.06 8.40 -35.56
C LEU A 163 -5.85 8.09 -36.47
N ASN A 164 -6.01 7.20 -37.45
CA ASN A 164 -4.93 6.88 -38.40
C ASN A 164 -4.49 8.09 -39.23
N LYS A 165 -5.41 8.98 -39.55
CA LYS A 165 -5.13 10.22 -40.25
C LYS A 165 -4.35 11.21 -39.37
N LYS A 166 -4.73 11.29 -38.10
CA LYS A 166 -4.09 12.18 -37.12
C LYS A 166 -2.74 11.64 -36.62
N TYR A 167 -2.65 10.34 -36.46
CA TYR A 167 -1.49 9.63 -35.91
C TYR A 167 -1.09 8.48 -36.84
N PRO A 168 -0.33 8.74 -37.93
CA PRO A 168 0.05 7.72 -38.91
C PRO A 168 0.92 6.65 -38.24
N VAL A 169 0.56 5.38 -38.41
CA VAL A 169 1.26 4.23 -37.86
C VAL A 169 2.14 3.58 -38.92
N THR A 170 3.42 3.40 -38.63
CA THR A 170 4.34 2.65 -39.47
C THR A 170 4.65 1.31 -38.82
N VAL A 171 4.33 0.21 -39.54
CA VAL A 171 4.58 -1.15 -39.05
C VAL A 171 5.84 -1.74 -39.64
N ASN A 172 6.78 -2.19 -38.82
CA ASN A 172 7.97 -2.93 -39.29
C ASN A 172 7.61 -4.42 -39.52
N TRP A 173 7.06 -4.69 -40.69
CA TRP A 173 6.65 -6.04 -41.10
C TRP A 173 7.77 -7.07 -41.10
N LYS A 174 9.03 -6.66 -41.33
CA LYS A 174 10.17 -7.57 -41.30
C LYS A 174 10.46 -8.07 -39.89
N LEU A 175 10.34 -7.19 -38.88
CA LEU A 175 10.51 -7.55 -37.50
C LEU A 175 9.33 -8.41 -37.01
N LEU A 176 8.10 -8.05 -37.33
CA LEU A 176 6.87 -8.77 -36.95
C LEU A 176 6.87 -10.23 -37.44
N LYS A 177 7.40 -10.48 -38.66
CA LYS A 177 7.52 -11.84 -39.20
C LYS A 177 8.55 -12.71 -38.42
N LYS A 178 9.54 -12.11 -37.78
CA LYS A 178 10.52 -12.82 -36.94
C LYS A 178 9.97 -13.23 -35.57
N LEU A 179 8.94 -12.55 -35.08
CA LEU A 179 8.28 -12.87 -33.80
C LEU A 179 7.27 -14.01 -33.90
N LYS A 180 6.95 -14.46 -35.12
CA LYS A 180 6.00 -15.56 -35.39
C LYS A 180 6.67 -16.96 -35.40
N LYS A 181 7.83 -17.12 -34.79
CA LYS A 181 8.49 -18.43 -34.67
C LYS A 181 8.41 -18.93 -33.24
#